data_82e66cc0fccb3d24fe6ea5d2e2339c85
#
_entry.id   82e66cc0fccb3d24fe6ea5d2e2339c85
#
_cell.length_a   1.000
_cell.length_b   1.000
_cell.length_c   1.000
_cell.angle_alpha   90.00
_cell.angle_beta   90.00
_cell.angle_gamma   90.00
#
_symmetry.space_group_name_H-M   'P 1'
#
loop_
_entity.id
_entity.type
_entity.pdbx_description
1 polymer ?
#
loop_
_entity_poly.entity_id
_entity_poly.type
_entity_poly.pdbx_seq_one_letter_code
_entity_poly.pdbx_strand_id
1 'polypeptide(L)'
;MGLTWAESYLGRVRGSVGDSDTLLFVGARGVIFDEQGRLLLIQRSDNRRWAIPAGAMELGESMEECAIREVWEETGLRATALTPFAFYSAYTFTNGWGHTYQQILMSFRIDTWEGELQKVTEESVDAGFFALDALPGQHSRIIEETLADLASFQSTGRMVVK
;
A
#
# COMPACT_ATOMS: atom_id res chain seq x y z
N MET A 1 -10.82 12.25 -7.28
CA MET A 1 -10.34 13.09 -6.17
C MET A 1 -10.59 12.28 -4.91
N GLY A 2 -9.53 11.83 -4.27
CA GLY A 2 -9.61 11.06 -3.02
C GLY A 2 -10.13 11.91 -1.87
N LEU A 3 -10.49 11.25 -0.75
CA LEU A 3 -10.84 11.95 0.49
C LEU A 3 -9.58 12.60 1.07
N THR A 4 -9.70 13.79 1.62
CA THR A 4 -8.63 14.35 2.44
C THR A 4 -8.47 13.51 3.71
N TRP A 5 -7.29 13.57 4.37
CA TRP A 5 -7.07 12.86 5.63
C TRP A 5 -8.18 13.12 6.67
N ALA A 6 -8.63 14.37 6.81
CA ALA A 6 -9.68 14.73 7.77
C ALA A 6 -11.06 14.15 7.42
N GLU A 7 -11.31 13.84 6.15
CA GLU A 7 -12.55 13.24 5.66
C GLU A 7 -12.52 11.72 5.72
N SER A 8 -11.33 11.11 5.69
CA SER A 8 -11.16 9.66 5.78
C SER A 8 -11.67 9.09 7.10
N TYR A 9 -12.07 7.82 7.10
CA TYR A 9 -12.50 7.14 8.33
C TYR A 9 -11.43 7.19 9.42
N LEU A 10 -10.20 6.83 9.09
CA LEU A 10 -9.09 6.78 10.05
C LEU A 10 -8.74 8.19 10.58
N GLY A 11 -8.78 9.21 9.71
CA GLY A 11 -8.55 10.60 10.10
C GLY A 11 -9.60 11.11 11.09
N ARG A 12 -10.89 10.80 10.86
CA ARG A 12 -11.99 11.16 11.79
C ARG A 12 -11.86 10.44 13.13
N VAL A 13 -11.51 9.16 13.14
CA VAL A 13 -11.26 8.40 14.38
C VAL A 13 -10.10 9.03 15.14
N ARG A 14 -8.98 9.33 14.47
CA ARG A 14 -7.82 10.00 15.07
C ARG A 14 -8.20 11.36 15.66
N GLY A 15 -8.95 12.17 14.94
CA GLY A 15 -9.44 13.47 15.43
C GLY A 15 -10.35 13.35 16.66
N SER A 16 -11.02 12.22 16.86
CA SER A 16 -11.91 12.01 18.01
C SER A 16 -11.18 11.49 19.25
N VAL A 17 -10.14 10.66 19.09
CA VAL A 17 -9.41 10.03 20.23
C VAL A 17 -8.10 10.73 20.59
N GLY A 18 -7.62 11.66 19.75
CA GLY A 18 -6.35 12.34 19.93
C GLY A 18 -5.13 11.55 19.45
N ASP A 19 -3.93 12.06 19.72
CA ASP A 19 -2.69 11.61 19.08
C ASP A 19 -1.96 10.49 19.85
N SER A 20 -2.27 10.31 21.14
CA SER A 20 -1.54 9.38 22.03
C SER A 20 -1.95 7.91 21.89
N ASP A 21 -3.17 7.66 21.45
CA ASP A 21 -3.72 6.30 21.42
C ASP A 21 -3.22 5.53 20.19
N THR A 22 -2.90 4.26 20.39
CA THR A 22 -2.64 3.34 19.29
C THR A 22 -3.97 2.92 18.67
N LEU A 23 -4.12 3.10 17.35
CA LEU A 23 -5.30 2.70 16.61
C LEU A 23 -5.00 1.50 15.71
N LEU A 24 -6.06 0.77 15.33
CA LEU A 24 -5.95 -0.20 14.25
C LEU A 24 -5.93 0.54 12.90
N PHE A 25 -4.92 0.26 12.10
CA PHE A 25 -4.86 0.63 10.68
C PHE A 25 -5.34 -0.57 9.88
N VAL A 26 -6.58 -0.52 9.42
CA VAL A 26 -7.11 -1.54 8.52
C VAL A 26 -6.94 -1.05 7.09
N GLY A 27 -6.32 -1.84 6.22
CA GLY A 27 -6.03 -1.39 4.87
C GLY A 27 -5.57 -2.47 3.92
N ALA A 28 -5.19 -2.05 2.72
CA ALA A 28 -4.74 -2.93 1.66
C ALA A 28 -3.50 -2.39 0.95
N ARG A 29 -2.76 -3.28 0.28
CA ARG A 29 -1.55 -3.00 -0.50
C ARG A 29 -1.67 -3.68 -1.85
N GLY A 30 -1.31 -2.95 -2.94
CA GLY A 30 -1.28 -3.45 -4.30
C GLY A 30 0.14 -3.59 -4.83
N VAL A 31 0.61 -4.82 -5.09
CA VAL A 31 1.92 -5.11 -5.68
C VAL A 31 1.75 -5.26 -7.18
N ILE A 32 2.38 -4.37 -7.95
CA ILE A 32 2.26 -4.28 -9.41
C ILE A 32 3.61 -4.52 -10.06
N PHE A 33 3.64 -5.40 -11.05
CA PHE A 33 4.80 -5.60 -11.91
C PHE A 33 4.45 -5.24 -13.35
N ASP A 34 5.41 -4.67 -14.06
CA ASP A 34 5.29 -4.52 -15.51
C ASP A 34 5.68 -5.82 -16.25
N GLU A 35 5.58 -5.77 -17.58
CA GLU A 35 5.93 -6.90 -18.46
C GLU A 35 7.39 -7.34 -18.35
N GLN A 36 8.28 -6.48 -17.87
CA GLN A 36 9.70 -6.76 -17.64
C GLN A 36 9.96 -7.29 -16.22
N GLY A 37 8.93 -7.48 -15.39
CA GLY A 37 9.05 -7.93 -14.00
C GLY A 37 9.60 -6.86 -13.06
N ARG A 38 9.50 -5.57 -13.42
CA ARG A 38 9.90 -4.46 -12.56
C ARG A 38 8.75 -4.09 -11.64
N LEU A 39 9.07 -3.81 -10.37
CA LEU A 39 8.11 -3.44 -9.33
C LEU A 39 7.75 -1.96 -9.42
N LEU A 40 6.45 -1.66 -9.40
CA LEU A 40 5.96 -0.29 -9.23
C LEU A 40 6.16 0.18 -7.80
N LEU A 41 6.81 1.31 -7.64
CA LEU A 41 6.93 2.03 -6.38
C LEU A 41 6.50 3.47 -6.56
N ILE A 42 5.96 4.05 -5.51
CA ILE A 42 5.65 5.47 -5.37
C ILE A 42 6.63 6.11 -4.39
N GLN A 43 6.96 7.38 -4.60
CA GLN A 43 7.67 8.17 -3.60
C GLN A 43 6.65 9.01 -2.83
N ARG A 44 6.48 8.69 -1.56
CA ARG A 44 5.50 9.33 -0.69
C ARG A 44 5.80 10.83 -0.48
N SER A 45 4.76 11.66 -0.48
CA SER A 45 4.89 13.10 -0.26
C SER A 45 5.31 13.46 1.17
N ASP A 46 4.90 12.66 2.19
CA ASP A 46 5.09 12.93 3.61
C ASP A 46 6.54 12.72 4.11
N ASN A 47 7.23 11.69 3.61
CA ASN A 47 8.56 11.31 4.10
C ASN A 47 9.60 11.02 3.01
N ARG A 48 9.22 11.18 1.74
CA ARG A 48 10.07 10.96 0.56
C ARG A 48 10.62 9.53 0.41
N ARG A 49 10.08 8.57 1.14
CA ARG A 49 10.46 7.17 0.99
C ARG A 49 9.70 6.52 -0.14
N TRP A 50 10.39 5.61 -0.82
CA TRP A 50 9.77 4.73 -1.80
C TRP A 50 9.00 3.62 -1.10
N ALA A 51 7.78 3.36 -1.56
CA ALA A 51 6.85 2.40 -0.99
C ALA A 51 6.02 1.71 -2.08
N ILE A 52 5.47 0.55 -1.75
CA ILE A 52 4.42 -0.09 -2.55
C ILE A 52 3.11 0.65 -2.29
N PRO A 53 2.28 0.91 -3.30
CA PRO A 53 0.96 1.53 -3.13
C PRO A 53 0.12 0.84 -2.05
N ALA A 54 -0.35 1.61 -1.07
CA ALA A 54 -1.11 1.09 0.06
C ALA A 54 -1.77 2.20 0.87
N GLY A 55 -2.96 1.94 1.38
CA GLY A 55 -3.61 2.87 2.29
C GLY A 55 -4.71 2.28 3.15
N ALA A 56 -5.38 3.14 3.88
CA ALA A 56 -6.40 2.78 4.85
C ALA A 56 -7.74 2.52 4.17
N MET A 57 -8.45 1.52 4.66
CA MET A 57 -9.78 1.15 4.21
C MET A 57 -10.81 2.20 4.65
N GLU A 58 -11.71 2.56 3.77
CA GLU A 58 -12.88 3.39 4.07
C GLU A 58 -14.10 2.54 4.43
N LEU A 59 -15.05 3.14 5.14
CA LEU A 59 -16.28 2.43 5.51
C LEU A 59 -17.09 2.06 4.26
N GLY A 60 -17.48 0.80 4.18
CA GLY A 60 -18.26 0.26 3.06
C GLY A 60 -17.42 -0.37 1.96
N GLU A 61 -16.08 -0.24 2.01
CA GLU A 61 -15.18 -0.94 1.09
C GLU A 61 -14.89 -2.38 1.56
N SER A 62 -14.64 -3.26 0.62
CA SER A 62 -13.89 -4.49 0.84
C SER A 62 -12.38 -4.21 0.80
N MET A 63 -11.56 -5.16 1.29
CA MET A 63 -10.10 -5.08 1.16
C MET A 63 -9.63 -4.98 -0.30
N GLU A 64 -10.34 -5.65 -1.21
CA GLU A 64 -10.09 -5.61 -2.65
C GLU A 64 -10.37 -4.22 -3.23
N GLU A 65 -11.54 -3.64 -2.93
CA GLU A 65 -11.90 -2.28 -3.35
C GLU A 65 -10.94 -1.24 -2.80
N CYS A 66 -10.50 -1.39 -1.54
CA CYS A 66 -9.46 -0.56 -0.95
C CYS A 66 -8.16 -0.62 -1.75
N ALA A 67 -7.67 -1.82 -2.09
CA ALA A 67 -6.45 -1.97 -2.89
C ALA A 67 -6.59 -1.33 -4.28
N ILE A 68 -7.74 -1.49 -4.95
CA ILE A 68 -8.01 -0.90 -6.27
C ILE A 68 -8.00 0.64 -6.17
N ARG A 69 -8.67 1.21 -5.16
CA ARG A 69 -8.74 2.66 -4.94
C ARG A 69 -7.36 3.24 -4.64
N GLU A 70 -6.61 2.66 -3.71
CA GLU A 70 -5.28 3.15 -3.32
C GLU A 70 -4.29 3.10 -4.50
N VAL A 71 -4.28 2.00 -5.25
CA VAL A 71 -3.47 1.92 -6.48
C VAL A 71 -3.83 3.04 -7.45
N TRP A 72 -5.13 3.30 -7.65
CA TRP A 72 -5.56 4.35 -8.55
C TRP A 72 -5.20 5.76 -8.04
N GLU A 73 -5.44 6.06 -6.78
CA GLU A 73 -5.18 7.38 -6.17
C GLU A 73 -3.69 7.72 -6.15
N GLU A 74 -2.85 6.72 -5.86
CA GLU A 74 -1.40 6.92 -5.77
C GLU A 74 -0.65 6.81 -7.10
N THR A 75 -1.24 6.17 -8.12
CA THR A 75 -0.51 5.87 -9.39
C THR A 75 -1.26 6.20 -10.67
N GLY A 76 -2.57 6.46 -10.62
CA GLY A 76 -3.42 6.60 -11.81
C GLY A 76 -3.73 5.29 -12.54
N LEU A 77 -3.16 4.16 -12.10
CA LEU A 77 -3.43 2.85 -12.68
C LEU A 77 -4.67 2.23 -12.05
N ARG A 78 -5.53 1.65 -12.87
CA ARG A 78 -6.72 0.95 -12.42
C ARG A 78 -6.52 -0.55 -12.45
N ALA A 79 -6.41 -1.17 -11.29
CA ALA A 79 -6.36 -2.62 -11.17
C ALA A 79 -7.68 -3.24 -11.63
N THR A 80 -7.62 -4.26 -12.50
CA THR A 80 -8.79 -4.96 -13.08
C THR A 80 -8.87 -6.42 -12.64
N ALA A 81 -7.78 -7.02 -12.20
CA ALA A 81 -7.75 -8.32 -11.54
C ALA A 81 -6.62 -8.34 -10.50
N LEU A 82 -6.89 -8.96 -9.35
CA LEU A 82 -5.92 -9.04 -8.28
C LEU A 82 -6.09 -10.34 -7.48
N THR A 83 -4.99 -10.82 -6.91
CA THR A 83 -4.92 -12.05 -6.11
C THR A 83 -4.38 -11.74 -4.72
N PRO A 84 -5.12 -12.05 -3.62
CA PRO A 84 -4.60 -11.89 -2.27
C PRO A 84 -3.50 -12.93 -2.01
N PHE A 85 -2.38 -12.52 -1.40
CA PHE A 85 -1.26 -13.42 -1.14
C PHE A 85 -0.71 -13.36 0.28
N ALA A 86 -0.92 -12.26 1.02
CA ALA A 86 -0.45 -12.12 2.38
C ALA A 86 -1.40 -11.29 3.24
N PHE A 87 -1.50 -11.65 4.53
CA PHE A 87 -2.27 -10.94 5.54
C PHE A 87 -1.39 -10.67 6.76
N TYR A 88 -1.34 -9.42 7.18
CA TYR A 88 -0.53 -8.95 8.31
C TYR A 88 -1.42 -8.39 9.41
N SER A 89 -1.21 -8.82 10.66
CA SER A 89 -2.02 -8.38 11.80
C SER A 89 -1.21 -8.01 13.05
N ALA A 90 0.07 -8.33 13.08
CA ALA A 90 0.91 -8.18 14.28
C ALA A 90 1.84 -6.95 14.24
N TYR A 91 1.97 -6.29 13.10
CA TYR A 91 2.92 -5.19 12.95
C TYR A 91 2.38 -3.88 13.51
N THR A 92 3.26 -3.16 14.20
CA THR A 92 2.99 -1.81 14.69
C THR A 92 3.95 -0.84 14.01
N PHE A 93 3.46 0.32 13.60
CA PHE A 93 4.28 1.39 13.05
C PHE A 93 3.86 2.75 13.61
N THR A 94 4.80 3.68 13.60
CA THR A 94 4.55 5.08 13.94
C THR A 94 4.83 5.93 12.70
N ASN A 95 3.88 6.76 12.30
CA ASN A 95 4.02 7.65 11.15
C ASN A 95 4.86 8.90 11.46
N GLY A 96 5.11 9.75 10.47
CA GLY A 96 5.92 10.97 10.61
C GLY A 96 5.34 12.03 11.57
N TRP A 97 4.05 11.94 11.92
CA TRP A 97 3.39 12.82 12.90
C TRP A 97 3.39 12.26 14.33
N GLY A 98 4.02 11.08 14.56
CA GLY A 98 4.09 10.42 15.86
C GLY A 98 2.87 9.54 16.19
N HIS A 99 1.94 9.37 15.29
CA HIS A 99 0.77 8.51 15.49
C HIS A 99 1.14 7.04 15.34
N THR A 100 0.77 6.22 16.32
CA THR A 100 1.04 4.78 16.33
C THR A 100 -0.18 3.98 15.90
N TYR A 101 0.06 2.97 15.07
CA TYR A 101 -0.97 2.08 14.53
C TYR A 101 -0.52 0.63 14.60
N GLN A 102 -1.44 -0.27 14.97
CA GLN A 102 -1.30 -1.71 14.69
C GLN A 102 -1.94 -2.00 13.34
N GLN A 103 -1.19 -2.62 12.45
CA GLN A 103 -1.59 -2.84 11.07
C GLN A 103 -2.41 -4.13 10.93
N ILE A 104 -3.58 -4.02 10.30
CA ILE A 104 -4.39 -5.12 9.77
C ILE A 104 -4.41 -4.90 8.25
N LEU A 105 -3.59 -5.62 7.51
CA LEU A 105 -3.35 -5.32 6.10
C LEU A 105 -3.39 -6.57 5.23
N MET A 106 -4.17 -6.50 4.15
CA MET A 106 -4.16 -7.48 3.07
C MET A 106 -3.25 -7.00 1.94
N SER A 107 -2.35 -7.85 1.49
CA SER A 107 -1.53 -7.59 0.30
C SER A 107 -2.04 -8.37 -0.90
N PHE A 108 -2.23 -7.66 -2.00
CA PHE A 108 -2.69 -8.21 -3.28
C PHE A 108 -1.59 -8.09 -4.33
N ARG A 109 -1.39 -9.14 -5.11
CA ARG A 109 -0.71 -9.03 -6.39
C ARG A 109 -1.72 -8.52 -7.41
N ILE A 110 -1.41 -7.44 -8.09
CA ILE A 110 -2.23 -6.93 -9.20
C ILE A 110 -1.88 -7.74 -10.44
N ASP A 111 -2.83 -8.52 -10.92
CA ASP A 111 -2.62 -9.44 -12.03
C ASP A 111 -2.79 -8.74 -13.39
N THR A 112 -3.76 -7.82 -13.47
CA THR A 112 -3.99 -6.98 -14.64
C THR A 112 -4.40 -5.57 -14.23
N TRP A 113 -4.01 -4.60 -15.02
CA TRP A 113 -4.32 -3.20 -14.81
C TRP A 113 -4.39 -2.45 -16.15
N GLU A 114 -5.01 -1.28 -16.14
CA GLU A 114 -5.16 -0.38 -17.29
C GLU A 114 -4.87 1.06 -16.88
N GLY A 115 -4.74 1.95 -17.85
CA GLY A 115 -4.43 3.37 -17.63
C GLY A 115 -2.95 3.69 -17.83
N GLU A 116 -2.60 4.94 -17.53
CA GLU A 116 -1.24 5.47 -17.65
C GLU A 116 -0.69 5.86 -16.28
N LEU A 117 0.56 5.49 -16.00
CA LEU A 117 1.22 5.81 -14.75
C LEU A 117 1.36 7.33 -14.58
N GLN A 118 0.75 7.86 -13.54
CA GLN A 118 0.94 9.23 -13.09
C GLN A 118 2.07 9.27 -12.06
N LYS A 119 3.14 9.99 -12.38
CA LYS A 119 4.30 10.09 -11.49
C LYS A 119 4.05 10.96 -10.28
N VAL A 120 3.16 11.93 -10.40
CA VAL A 120 2.81 12.86 -9.33
C VAL A 120 1.31 12.85 -9.16
N THR A 121 0.87 12.64 -7.93
CA THR A 121 -0.52 12.69 -7.49
C THR A 121 -0.65 13.60 -6.26
N GLU A 122 -1.79 13.62 -5.59
CA GLU A 122 -1.93 14.34 -4.32
C GLU A 122 -1.10 13.71 -3.19
N GLU A 123 -0.84 12.39 -3.26
CA GLU A 123 -0.15 11.63 -2.22
C GLU A 123 1.27 11.20 -2.59
N SER A 124 1.62 11.19 -3.86
CA SER A 124 2.94 10.82 -4.36
C SER A 124 3.63 11.97 -5.12
N VAL A 125 4.93 12.08 -4.94
CA VAL A 125 5.76 13.08 -5.63
C VAL A 125 6.56 12.50 -6.78
N ASP A 126 6.67 11.19 -6.88
CA ASP A 126 7.21 10.43 -8.00
C ASP A 126 6.68 9.00 -7.96
N ALA A 127 6.67 8.33 -9.11
CA ALA A 127 6.35 6.92 -9.24
C ALA A 127 7.11 6.32 -10.42
N GLY A 128 7.45 5.03 -10.33
CA GLY A 128 8.15 4.34 -11.41
C GLY A 128 8.28 2.85 -11.18
N PHE A 129 8.63 2.14 -12.26
CA PHE A 129 8.93 0.73 -12.25
C PHE A 129 10.43 0.50 -12.06
N PHE A 130 10.81 -0.31 -11.07
CA PHE A 130 12.20 -0.56 -10.68
C PHE A 130 12.53 -2.05 -10.77
N ALA A 131 13.69 -2.39 -11.30
CA ALA A 131 14.19 -3.75 -11.26
C ALA A 131 14.44 -4.18 -9.80
N LEU A 132 14.17 -5.45 -9.47
CA LEU A 132 14.24 -5.92 -8.08
C LEU A 132 15.66 -5.89 -7.50
N ASP A 133 16.68 -5.94 -8.36
CA ASP A 133 18.10 -5.81 -8.00
C ASP A 133 18.61 -4.36 -8.01
N ALA A 134 17.76 -3.39 -8.38
CA ALA A 134 18.08 -1.98 -8.47
C ALA A 134 16.96 -1.10 -7.89
N LEU A 135 16.48 -1.45 -6.70
CA LEU A 135 15.47 -0.65 -6.00
C LEU A 135 16.05 0.73 -5.63
N PRO A 136 15.22 1.79 -5.67
CA PRO A 136 15.70 3.14 -5.37
C PRO A 136 16.14 3.25 -3.91
N GLY A 137 17.12 4.11 -3.63
CA GLY A 137 17.55 4.42 -2.26
C GLY A 137 16.41 4.94 -1.39
N GLN A 138 16.54 4.79 -0.07
CA GLN A 138 15.52 5.19 0.91
C GLN A 138 14.15 4.51 0.73
N HIS A 139 14.15 3.26 0.30
CA HIS A 139 12.93 2.46 0.28
C HIS A 139 12.60 1.85 1.66
N SER A 140 11.34 1.46 1.82
CA SER A 140 10.88 0.78 3.04
C SER A 140 11.36 -0.68 3.06
N ARG A 141 11.87 -1.16 4.20
CA ARG A 141 12.19 -2.60 4.41
C ARG A 141 10.99 -3.53 4.19
N ILE A 142 9.78 -3.00 4.32
CA ILE A 142 8.53 -3.72 4.03
C ILE A 142 8.47 -4.22 2.58
N ILE A 143 9.15 -3.54 1.63
CA ILE A 143 9.20 -3.99 0.23
C ILE A 143 9.85 -5.37 0.13
N GLU A 144 11.01 -5.55 0.75
CA GLU A 144 11.76 -6.81 0.71
C GLU A 144 10.96 -7.95 1.36
N GLU A 145 10.32 -7.68 2.50
CA GLU A 145 9.46 -8.66 3.18
C GLU A 145 8.23 -9.02 2.32
N THR A 146 7.57 -8.02 1.74
CA THR A 146 6.41 -8.23 0.86
C THR A 146 6.77 -9.09 -0.36
N LEU A 147 7.95 -8.85 -0.97
CA LEU A 147 8.45 -9.63 -2.10
C LEU A 147 8.77 -11.07 -1.70
N ALA A 148 9.37 -11.29 -0.52
CA ALA A 148 9.65 -12.62 0.00
C ALA A 148 8.35 -13.41 0.28
N ASP A 149 7.32 -12.73 0.81
CA ASP A 149 6.02 -13.35 1.06
C ASP A 149 5.27 -13.66 -0.24
N LEU A 150 5.38 -12.80 -1.25
CA LEU A 150 4.85 -13.07 -2.58
C LEU A 150 5.52 -14.29 -3.23
N ALA A 151 6.85 -14.39 -3.13
CA ALA A 151 7.60 -15.55 -3.63
C ALA A 151 7.20 -16.85 -2.91
N SER A 152 6.99 -16.79 -1.59
CA SER A 152 6.48 -17.91 -0.80
C SER A 152 5.09 -18.34 -1.27
N PHE A 153 4.18 -17.38 -1.48
CA PHE A 153 2.84 -17.67 -2.01
C PHE A 153 2.91 -18.30 -3.41
N GLN A 154 3.73 -17.75 -4.31
CA GLN A 154 3.89 -18.29 -5.66
C GLN A 154 4.41 -19.73 -5.67
N SER A 155 5.30 -20.08 -4.73
CA SER A 155 5.89 -21.43 -4.65
C SER A 155 4.97 -22.44 -3.97
N THR A 156 4.13 -22.01 -3.00
CA THR A 156 3.33 -22.90 -2.16
C THR A 156 1.83 -22.91 -2.48
N GLY A 157 1.34 -21.86 -3.14
CA GLY A 157 -0.10 -21.60 -3.31
C GLY A 157 -0.83 -21.25 -2.02
N ARG A 158 -0.12 -21.02 -0.93
CA ARG A 158 -0.70 -20.71 0.40
C ARG A 158 -0.49 -19.27 0.75
N MET A 159 -1.57 -18.61 1.18
CA MET A 159 -1.50 -17.24 1.70
C MET A 159 -0.58 -17.19 2.92
N VAL A 160 0.29 -16.17 2.97
CA VAL A 160 1.14 -15.90 4.13
C VAL A 160 0.33 -15.13 5.17
N VAL A 161 0.36 -15.57 6.42
CA VAL A 161 -0.31 -14.90 7.55
C VAL A 161 0.71 -14.58 8.64
N LYS A 162 0.81 -13.31 9.04
CA LYS A 162 1.75 -12.82 10.07
C LYS A 162 1.10 -11.84 11.04
#